data_f8ea36252119f52d4442a6d279914ec0
#
_entry.id   f8ea36252119f52d4442a6d279914ec0
#
_cell.length_a   1.000
_cell.length_b   1.000
_cell.length_c   1.000
_cell.angle_alpha   90.00
_cell.angle_beta   90.00
_cell.angle_gamma   90.00
#
_symmetry.space_group_name_H-M   'P 1'
#
loop_
_entity.id
_entity.type
_entity.pdbx_description
1 polymer ?
#
loop_
_entity_poly.entity_id
_entity_poly.type
_entity_poly.pdbx_seq_one_letter_code
_entity_poly.pdbx_strand_id
1 'polypeptide(L)'
;PLVSSLLFLSVLSLALGNERGDVLGHSFMSFLAPGLIAMSILTQSFSHSVSSLMIGKIQGNIVDMLYAPLSALEVSMAIILASLTRSFLIAIISIGVFSLIVEMPINNILFIFIFGFLSAFILGSLGFIAGLWAEKFDHTATVTNFIITPLSFLSGVFYSIDKLPKFFQIISHINPFFYMIDGFRYGFLGESDGS
;
A
#
# COMPACT_ATOMS: atom_id res chain seq x y z
N PRO A 1 -5.84 -6.96 -7.21
CA PRO A 1 -5.89 -5.78 -6.35
C PRO A 1 -6.94 -4.78 -6.78
N LEU A 2 -6.96 -4.34 -8.05
CA LEU A 2 -7.92 -3.38 -8.60
C LEU A 2 -9.38 -3.77 -8.33
N VAL A 3 -9.76 -5.00 -8.67
CA VAL A 3 -11.14 -5.48 -8.47
C VAL A 3 -11.52 -5.45 -6.99
N SER A 4 -10.63 -5.87 -6.11
CA SER A 4 -10.89 -5.84 -4.66
C SER A 4 -11.05 -4.41 -4.13
N SER A 5 -10.18 -3.49 -4.54
CA SER A 5 -10.28 -2.07 -4.14
C SER A 5 -11.54 -1.39 -4.71
N LEU A 6 -11.93 -1.72 -5.95
CA LEU A 6 -13.18 -1.24 -6.54
C LEU A 6 -14.41 -1.79 -5.81
N LEU A 7 -14.41 -3.07 -5.47
CA LEU A 7 -15.48 -3.67 -4.67
C LEU A 7 -15.57 -3.01 -3.30
N PHE A 8 -14.45 -2.80 -2.61
CA PHE A 8 -14.43 -2.07 -1.35
C PHE A 8 -14.98 -0.66 -1.48
N LEU A 9 -14.51 0.09 -2.48
CA LEU A 9 -15.00 1.44 -2.75
C LEU A 9 -16.51 1.42 -3.01
N SER A 10 -16.98 0.54 -3.89
CA SER A 10 -18.40 0.45 -4.28
C SER A 10 -19.30 0.03 -3.11
N VAL A 11 -18.90 -1.00 -2.36
CA VAL A 11 -19.71 -1.50 -1.22
C VAL A 11 -19.77 -0.45 -0.10
N LEU A 12 -18.63 0.15 0.25
CA LEU A 12 -18.60 1.18 1.31
C LEU A 12 -19.32 2.45 0.87
N SER A 13 -19.25 2.80 -0.41
CA SER A 13 -20.01 3.89 -1.02
C SER A 13 -21.51 3.69 -0.87
N LEU A 14 -22.01 2.52 -1.25
CA LEU A 14 -23.43 2.19 -1.17
C LEU A 14 -23.93 2.06 0.28
N ALA A 15 -23.09 1.48 1.15
CA ALA A 15 -23.46 1.21 2.55
C ALA A 15 -23.37 2.46 3.44
N LEU A 16 -22.42 3.35 3.20
CA LEU A 16 -22.07 4.44 4.12
C LEU A 16 -22.06 5.83 3.47
N GLY A 17 -22.11 5.90 2.14
CA GLY A 17 -21.92 7.15 1.40
C GLY A 17 -22.96 8.24 1.72
N ASN A 18 -24.18 7.85 2.06
CA ASN A 18 -25.26 8.79 2.42
C ASN A 18 -25.38 9.05 3.93
N GLU A 19 -24.81 8.17 4.77
CA GLU A 19 -24.96 8.25 6.23
C GLU A 19 -23.72 8.85 6.92
N ARG A 20 -22.54 8.71 6.32
CA ARG A 20 -21.33 9.38 6.81
C ARG A 20 -21.20 10.73 6.13
N GLY A 21 -21.35 11.78 6.95
CA GLY A 21 -21.05 13.14 6.54
C GLY A 21 -19.59 13.31 6.07
N ASP A 22 -19.23 14.52 5.70
CA ASP A 22 -17.89 14.87 5.25
C ASP A 22 -16.81 14.47 6.26
N VAL A 23 -15.69 13.93 5.74
CA VAL A 23 -14.49 13.59 6.50
C VAL A 23 -13.40 14.54 6.01
N LEU A 24 -12.80 15.32 6.90
CA LEU A 24 -11.80 16.35 6.55
C LEU A 24 -12.34 17.30 5.45
N GLY A 25 -13.61 17.74 5.54
CA GLY A 25 -14.19 18.66 4.56
C GLY A 25 -14.47 18.09 3.16
N HIS A 26 -14.19 16.80 2.95
CA HIS A 26 -14.41 16.09 1.68
C HIS A 26 -15.42 14.97 1.83
N SER A 27 -16.04 14.56 0.72
CA SER A 27 -16.96 13.42 0.73
C SER A 27 -16.22 12.16 1.23
N PHE A 28 -16.92 11.28 1.93
CA PHE A 28 -16.33 10.03 2.44
C PHE A 28 -15.64 9.23 1.34
N MET A 29 -16.15 9.25 0.12
CA MET A 29 -15.55 8.56 -1.02
C MET A 29 -14.25 9.18 -1.47
N SER A 30 -14.19 10.51 -1.54
CA SER A 30 -12.96 11.24 -1.90
C SER A 30 -11.86 11.03 -0.86
N PHE A 31 -12.23 10.80 0.41
CA PHE A 31 -11.30 10.41 1.47
C PHE A 31 -10.84 8.95 1.35
N LEU A 32 -11.75 8.04 1.01
CA LEU A 32 -11.50 6.60 0.96
C LEU A 32 -10.63 6.19 -0.24
N ALA A 33 -10.88 6.77 -1.41
CA ALA A 33 -10.24 6.36 -2.66
C ALA A 33 -8.71 6.47 -2.63
N PRO A 34 -8.07 7.60 -2.24
CA PRO A 34 -6.62 7.69 -2.11
C PRO A 34 -6.05 6.72 -1.08
N GLY A 35 -6.77 6.49 0.03
CA GLY A 35 -6.38 5.53 1.07
C GLY A 35 -6.31 4.09 0.54
N LEU A 36 -7.31 3.66 -0.25
CA LEU A 36 -7.32 2.34 -0.89
C LEU A 36 -6.20 2.17 -1.92
N ILE A 37 -5.89 3.23 -2.67
CA ILE A 37 -4.78 3.21 -3.63
C ILE A 37 -3.44 3.09 -2.89
N ALA A 38 -3.22 3.88 -1.84
CA ALA A 38 -2.02 3.80 -1.01
C ALA A 38 -1.87 2.40 -0.38
N MET A 39 -2.94 1.85 0.21
CA MET A 39 -2.95 0.49 0.74
C MET A 39 -2.59 -0.54 -0.33
N SER A 40 -3.06 -0.36 -1.56
CA SER A 40 -2.71 -1.23 -2.68
C SER A 40 -1.23 -1.13 -3.04
N ILE A 41 -0.63 0.07 -3.05
CA ILE A 41 0.80 0.26 -3.27
C ILE A 41 1.61 -0.51 -2.22
N LEU A 42 1.30 -0.35 -0.94
CA LEU A 42 1.98 -1.00 0.18
C LEU A 42 1.93 -2.53 0.05
N THR A 43 0.73 -3.08 -0.07
CA THR A 43 0.53 -4.53 -0.12
C THR A 43 1.09 -5.17 -1.38
N GLN A 44 1.00 -4.50 -2.52
CA GLN A 44 1.53 -5.03 -3.79
C GLN A 44 3.05 -4.98 -3.83
N SER A 45 3.69 -3.89 -3.37
CA SER A 45 5.16 -3.81 -3.33
C SER A 45 5.74 -4.92 -2.46
N PHE A 46 5.18 -5.14 -1.28
CA PHE A 46 5.56 -6.25 -0.42
C PHE A 46 5.39 -7.60 -1.12
N SER A 47 4.17 -7.89 -1.58
CA SER A 47 3.82 -9.19 -2.16
C SER A 47 4.62 -9.52 -3.43
N HIS A 48 4.89 -8.52 -4.28
CA HIS A 48 5.66 -8.74 -5.50
C HIS A 48 7.14 -9.06 -5.21
N SER A 49 7.77 -8.36 -4.25
CA SER A 49 9.15 -8.67 -3.85
C SER A 49 9.25 -10.07 -3.26
N VAL A 50 8.34 -10.43 -2.34
CA VAL A 50 8.28 -11.76 -1.74
C VAL A 50 8.10 -12.84 -2.82
N SER A 51 7.09 -12.67 -3.68
CA SER A 51 6.75 -13.68 -4.69
C SER A 51 7.86 -13.88 -5.71
N SER A 52 8.56 -12.83 -6.10
CA SER A 52 9.69 -12.94 -7.04
C SER A 52 10.78 -13.87 -6.52
N LEU A 53 11.15 -13.72 -5.23
CA LEU A 53 12.15 -14.59 -4.59
C LEU A 53 11.62 -16.02 -4.36
N MET A 54 10.39 -16.15 -3.88
CA MET A 54 9.80 -17.45 -3.58
C MET A 54 9.65 -18.32 -4.84
N ILE A 55 9.19 -17.72 -5.95
CA ILE A 55 9.09 -18.40 -7.23
C ILE A 55 10.48 -18.85 -7.69
N GLY A 56 11.49 -17.99 -7.62
CA GLY A 56 12.87 -18.34 -7.95
C GLY A 56 13.42 -19.48 -7.12
N LYS A 57 13.13 -19.51 -5.81
CA LYS A 57 13.54 -20.59 -4.90
C LYS A 57 12.87 -21.92 -5.26
N ILE A 58 11.56 -21.93 -5.49
CA ILE A 58 10.78 -23.16 -5.74
C ILE A 58 11.08 -23.74 -7.11
N GLN A 59 11.27 -22.87 -8.12
CA GLN A 59 11.63 -23.32 -9.48
C GLN A 59 13.11 -23.67 -9.63
N GLY A 60 13.94 -23.38 -8.62
CA GLY A 60 15.39 -23.61 -8.68
C GLY A 60 16.16 -22.51 -9.46
N ASN A 61 15.48 -21.55 -10.07
CA ASN A 61 16.11 -20.50 -10.88
C ASN A 61 16.93 -19.50 -10.03
N ILE A 62 16.79 -19.54 -8.71
CA ILE A 62 17.60 -18.70 -7.81
C ILE A 62 19.11 -19.01 -7.94
N VAL A 63 19.44 -20.25 -8.32
CA VAL A 63 20.81 -20.70 -8.54
C VAL A 63 21.43 -19.94 -9.72
N ASP A 64 20.69 -19.76 -10.81
CA ASP A 64 21.15 -19.03 -12.00
C ASP A 64 21.43 -17.56 -11.65
N MET A 65 20.60 -16.97 -10.79
CA MET A 65 20.79 -15.61 -10.29
C MET A 65 22.05 -15.49 -9.43
N LEU A 66 22.36 -16.52 -8.61
CA LEU A 66 23.56 -16.53 -7.76
C LEU A 66 24.85 -16.79 -8.55
N TYR A 67 24.78 -17.49 -9.67
CA TYR A 67 25.92 -17.70 -10.58
C TYR A 67 26.19 -16.52 -11.52
N ALA A 68 25.20 -15.64 -11.70
CA ALA A 68 25.40 -14.43 -12.50
C ALA A 68 26.45 -13.51 -11.85
N PRO A 69 27.29 -12.82 -12.62
CA PRO A 69 28.30 -11.91 -12.09
C PRO A 69 27.68 -10.59 -11.59
N LEU A 70 26.72 -10.71 -10.69
CA LEU A 70 25.98 -9.58 -10.10
C LEU A 70 26.32 -9.46 -8.62
N SER A 71 26.49 -8.24 -8.16
CA SER A 71 26.61 -7.95 -6.73
C SER A 71 25.28 -8.16 -6.00
N ALA A 72 25.33 -8.45 -4.71
CA ALA A 72 24.12 -8.58 -3.88
C ALA A 72 23.24 -7.33 -3.90
N LEU A 73 23.85 -6.15 -4.04
CA LEU A 73 23.13 -4.87 -4.15
C LEU A 73 22.37 -4.77 -5.47
N GLU A 74 22.98 -5.15 -6.58
CA GLU A 74 22.33 -5.14 -7.90
C GLU A 74 21.13 -6.06 -7.93
N VAL A 75 21.24 -7.27 -7.40
CA VAL A 75 20.14 -8.24 -7.32
C VAL A 75 19.01 -7.72 -6.43
N SER A 76 19.33 -7.21 -5.24
CA SER A 76 18.30 -6.71 -4.33
C SER A 76 17.58 -5.49 -4.90
N MET A 77 18.33 -4.53 -5.46
CA MET A 77 17.74 -3.34 -6.08
C MET A 77 16.91 -3.69 -7.32
N ALA A 78 17.32 -4.65 -8.14
CA ALA A 78 16.55 -5.09 -9.29
C ALA A 78 15.17 -5.64 -8.88
N ILE A 79 15.11 -6.49 -7.85
CA ILE A 79 13.84 -7.05 -7.35
C ILE A 79 12.96 -5.96 -6.72
N ILE A 80 13.55 -5.08 -5.90
CA ILE A 80 12.81 -4.00 -5.26
C ILE A 80 12.26 -3.03 -6.31
N LEU A 81 13.07 -2.58 -7.28
CA LEU A 81 12.64 -1.68 -8.33
C LEU A 81 11.59 -2.32 -9.26
N ALA A 82 11.69 -3.62 -9.54
CA ALA A 82 10.66 -4.33 -10.28
C ALA A 82 9.32 -4.36 -9.52
N SER A 83 9.34 -4.56 -8.20
CA SER A 83 8.14 -4.51 -7.37
C SER A 83 7.53 -3.11 -7.31
N LEU A 84 8.36 -2.06 -7.22
CA LEU A 84 7.94 -0.67 -7.31
C LEU A 84 7.21 -0.39 -8.63
N THR A 85 7.85 -0.74 -9.76
CA THR A 85 7.28 -0.51 -11.09
C THR A 85 5.88 -1.12 -11.22
N ARG A 86 5.71 -2.36 -10.76
CA ARG A 86 4.40 -3.05 -10.77
C ARG A 86 3.38 -2.34 -9.89
N SER A 87 3.77 -1.92 -8.68
CA SER A 87 2.88 -1.23 -7.75
C SER A 87 2.44 0.13 -8.28
N PHE A 88 3.36 0.87 -8.91
CA PHE A 88 3.03 2.14 -9.55
C PHE A 88 2.10 1.97 -10.76
N LEU A 89 2.31 0.96 -11.59
CA LEU A 89 1.39 0.67 -12.69
C LEU A 89 -0.03 0.40 -12.18
N ILE A 90 -0.16 -0.40 -11.12
CA ILE A 90 -1.45 -0.67 -10.48
C ILE A 90 -2.04 0.62 -9.90
N ALA A 91 -1.24 1.46 -9.25
CA ALA A 91 -1.69 2.73 -8.69
C ALA A 91 -2.19 3.70 -9.77
N ILE A 92 -1.46 3.85 -10.86
CA ILE A 92 -1.86 4.73 -11.99
C ILE A 92 -3.19 4.26 -12.58
N ILE A 93 -3.34 2.95 -12.83
CA ILE A 93 -4.59 2.39 -13.33
C ILE A 93 -5.72 2.59 -12.31
N SER A 94 -5.44 2.40 -11.00
CA SER A 94 -6.42 2.62 -9.93
C SER A 94 -6.87 4.08 -9.87
N ILE A 95 -5.94 5.03 -9.95
CA ILE A 95 -6.26 6.47 -10.00
C ILE A 95 -7.18 6.76 -11.20
N GLY A 96 -6.82 6.25 -12.39
CA GLY A 96 -7.62 6.45 -13.60
C GLY A 96 -9.03 5.88 -13.48
N VAL A 97 -9.19 4.68 -12.94
CA VAL A 97 -10.50 4.05 -12.77
C VAL A 97 -11.32 4.74 -11.66
N PHE A 98 -10.69 5.07 -10.54
CA PHE A 98 -11.40 5.70 -9.41
C PHE A 98 -11.83 7.13 -9.74
N SER A 99 -11.04 7.87 -10.53
CA SER A 99 -11.40 9.22 -10.98
C SER A 99 -12.65 9.27 -11.88
N LEU A 100 -13.06 8.15 -12.45
CA LEU A 100 -14.32 8.04 -13.20
C LEU A 100 -15.57 7.91 -12.29
N ILE A 101 -15.34 7.52 -11.03
CA ILE A 101 -16.42 7.21 -10.07
C ILE A 101 -16.51 8.27 -8.97
N VAL A 102 -15.36 8.81 -8.57
CA VAL A 102 -15.22 9.71 -7.43
C VAL A 102 -14.38 10.91 -7.84
N GLU A 103 -14.79 12.09 -7.39
CA GLU A 103 -13.96 13.28 -7.54
C GLU A 103 -12.69 13.14 -6.68
N MET A 104 -11.55 13.06 -7.34
CA MET A 104 -10.23 12.97 -6.72
C MET A 104 -9.45 14.27 -7.02
N PRO A 105 -9.58 15.29 -6.16
CA PRO A 105 -8.79 16.50 -6.33
C PRO A 105 -7.31 16.16 -6.18
N ILE A 106 -6.47 16.69 -7.06
CA ILE A 106 -5.01 16.56 -6.96
C ILE A 106 -4.49 17.90 -6.47
N ASN A 107 -4.15 17.97 -5.18
CA ASN A 107 -3.62 19.18 -4.58
C ASN A 107 -2.11 19.30 -4.79
N ASN A 108 -1.36 18.23 -4.52
CA ASN A 108 0.09 18.24 -4.65
C ASN A 108 0.62 16.90 -5.20
N ILE A 109 0.93 16.89 -6.50
CA ILE A 109 1.43 15.70 -7.20
C ILE A 109 2.79 15.22 -6.67
N LEU A 110 3.63 16.15 -6.15
CA LEU A 110 4.93 15.82 -5.59
C LEU A 110 4.79 14.95 -4.34
N PHE A 111 3.83 15.27 -3.46
CA PHE A 111 3.55 14.46 -2.28
C PHE A 111 3.02 13.07 -2.65
N ILE A 112 2.14 12.98 -3.64
CA ILE A 112 1.65 11.68 -4.17
C ILE A 112 2.83 10.81 -4.61
N PHE A 113 3.74 11.41 -5.39
CA PHE A 113 4.90 10.69 -5.91
C PHE A 113 5.88 10.30 -4.79
N ILE A 114 6.27 11.23 -3.91
CA ILE A 114 7.24 10.96 -2.84
C ILE A 114 6.71 9.90 -1.88
N PHE A 115 5.51 10.08 -1.35
CA PHE A 115 4.94 9.12 -0.40
C PHE A 115 4.63 7.78 -1.06
N GLY A 116 4.13 7.77 -2.29
CA GLY A 116 3.95 6.54 -3.06
C GLY A 116 5.27 5.79 -3.28
N PHE A 117 6.32 6.51 -3.69
CA PHE A 117 7.64 5.93 -3.93
C PHE A 117 8.28 5.40 -2.65
N LEU A 118 8.35 6.20 -1.59
CA LEU A 118 8.95 5.80 -0.32
C LEU A 118 8.21 4.61 0.28
N SER A 119 6.87 4.63 0.26
CA SER A 119 6.05 3.54 0.73
C SER A 119 6.32 2.24 -0.03
N ALA A 120 6.33 2.32 -1.36
CA ALA A 120 6.62 1.16 -2.21
C ALA A 120 8.05 0.64 -2.00
N PHE A 121 9.03 1.53 -1.83
CA PHE A 121 10.42 1.17 -1.60
C PHE A 121 10.61 0.47 -0.24
N ILE A 122 10.04 1.02 0.83
CA ILE A 122 10.14 0.44 2.17
C ILE A 122 9.47 -0.94 2.20
N LEU A 123 8.23 -1.04 1.71
CA LEU A 123 7.50 -2.32 1.71
C LEU A 123 8.09 -3.32 0.72
N GLY A 124 8.60 -2.88 -0.42
CA GLY A 124 9.35 -3.72 -1.35
C GLY A 124 10.62 -4.29 -0.73
N SER A 125 11.35 -3.47 0.04
CA SER A 125 12.55 -3.90 0.79
C SER A 125 12.20 -4.88 1.91
N LEU A 126 11.15 -4.62 2.67
CA LEU A 126 10.66 -5.56 3.69
C LEU A 126 10.18 -6.87 3.06
N GLY A 127 9.51 -6.80 1.91
CA GLY A 127 9.12 -7.98 1.14
C GLY A 127 10.33 -8.77 0.64
N PHE A 128 11.39 -8.10 0.20
CA PHE A 128 12.65 -8.74 -0.19
C PHE A 128 13.26 -9.50 1.00
N ILE A 129 13.36 -8.87 2.18
CA ILE A 129 13.87 -9.51 3.40
C ILE A 129 13.00 -10.72 3.80
N ALA A 130 11.68 -10.56 3.79
CA ALA A 130 10.75 -11.64 4.08
C ALA A 130 10.88 -12.80 3.08
N GLY A 131 11.06 -12.50 1.79
CA GLY A 131 11.30 -13.48 0.75
C GLY A 131 12.64 -14.22 0.87
N LEU A 132 13.69 -13.54 1.39
CA LEU A 132 14.96 -14.21 1.71
C LEU A 132 14.81 -15.19 2.86
N TRP A 133 14.12 -14.79 3.92
CA TRP A 133 13.91 -15.60 5.12
C TRP A 133 12.97 -16.79 4.88
N ALA A 134 11.93 -16.61 4.07
CA ALA A 134 10.91 -17.62 3.86
C ALA A 134 11.44 -18.81 3.05
N GLU A 135 11.13 -20.02 3.50
CA GLU A 135 11.43 -21.26 2.80
C GLU A 135 10.20 -21.80 2.04
N LYS A 136 9.00 -21.44 2.49
CA LYS A 136 7.71 -21.88 1.94
C LYS A 136 6.77 -20.70 1.76
N PHE A 137 5.81 -20.80 0.85
CA PHE A 137 4.77 -19.79 0.69
C PHE A 137 3.96 -19.54 1.97
N ASP A 138 3.77 -20.54 2.81
CA ASP A 138 3.06 -20.42 4.07
C ASP A 138 3.74 -19.42 5.02
N HIS A 139 5.07 -19.35 5.03
CA HIS A 139 5.81 -18.36 5.83
C HIS A 139 5.48 -16.94 5.36
N THR A 140 5.43 -16.73 4.06
CA THR A 140 5.12 -15.41 3.49
C THR A 140 3.66 -15.02 3.69
N ALA A 141 2.74 -15.99 3.58
CA ALA A 141 1.33 -15.80 3.87
C ALA A 141 1.11 -15.44 5.35
N THR A 142 1.87 -16.05 6.27
CA THR A 142 1.84 -15.72 7.69
C THR A 142 2.24 -14.26 7.93
N VAL A 143 3.37 -13.81 7.39
CA VAL A 143 3.79 -12.41 7.52
C VAL A 143 2.74 -11.45 6.94
N THR A 144 2.22 -11.78 5.75
CA THR A 144 1.20 -10.94 5.09
C THR A 144 -0.07 -10.85 5.92
N ASN A 145 -0.60 -11.97 6.39
CA ASN A 145 -1.91 -12.02 7.07
C ASN A 145 -1.85 -11.56 8.52
N PHE A 146 -0.74 -11.78 9.23
CA PHE A 146 -0.63 -11.43 10.65
C PHE A 146 0.08 -10.10 10.91
N ILE A 147 0.84 -9.58 9.96
CA ILE A 147 1.58 -8.31 10.14
C ILE A 147 1.09 -7.27 9.15
N ILE A 148 1.27 -7.50 7.84
CA ILE A 148 1.02 -6.46 6.82
C ILE A 148 -0.47 -6.09 6.76
N THR A 149 -1.35 -7.08 6.72
CA THR A 149 -2.79 -6.84 6.61
C THR A 149 -3.37 -6.11 7.83
N PRO A 150 -3.13 -6.51 9.09
CA PRO A 150 -3.62 -5.78 10.25
C PRO A 150 -3.06 -4.36 10.35
N LEU A 151 -1.76 -4.16 10.09
CA LEU A 151 -1.16 -2.82 10.09
C LEU A 151 -1.78 -1.92 9.01
N SER A 152 -2.10 -2.47 7.83
CA SER A 152 -2.77 -1.74 6.77
C SER A 152 -4.19 -1.32 7.16
N PHE A 153 -4.94 -2.18 7.85
CA PHE A 153 -6.29 -1.84 8.33
C PHE A 153 -6.28 -0.80 9.45
N LEU A 154 -5.28 -0.84 10.33
CA LEU A 154 -5.10 0.11 11.44
C LEU A 154 -4.48 1.44 11.01
N SER A 155 -4.26 1.66 9.74
CA SER A 155 -3.58 2.84 9.19
C SER A 155 -4.50 3.98 8.78
N GLY A 156 -5.78 3.98 9.21
CA GLY A 156 -6.72 5.05 8.89
C GLY A 156 -7.20 5.09 7.43
N VAL A 157 -7.12 3.96 6.70
CA VAL A 157 -7.64 3.88 5.31
C VAL A 157 -9.14 4.14 5.26
N PHE A 158 -9.89 3.54 6.21
CA PHE A 158 -11.35 3.49 6.21
C PHE A 158 -12.01 4.51 7.15
N TYR A 159 -11.23 5.22 7.93
CA TYR A 159 -11.70 6.16 8.96
C TYR A 159 -10.62 7.20 9.26
N SER A 160 -11.05 8.35 9.73
CA SER A 160 -10.15 9.33 10.34
C SER A 160 -9.77 8.87 11.76
N ILE A 161 -8.49 9.00 12.12
CA ILE A 161 -7.97 8.58 13.42
C ILE A 161 -8.60 9.38 14.56
N ASP A 162 -8.96 10.63 14.36
CA ASP A 162 -9.59 11.48 15.35
C ASP A 162 -10.91 10.93 15.90
N LYS A 163 -11.60 10.09 15.10
CA LYS A 163 -12.88 9.47 15.51
C LYS A 163 -12.71 8.19 16.33
N LEU A 164 -11.47 7.72 16.53
CA LEU A 164 -11.18 6.52 17.29
C LEU A 164 -11.07 6.77 18.80
N PRO A 165 -11.32 5.75 19.65
CA PRO A 165 -10.94 5.78 21.05
C PRO A 165 -9.42 6.02 21.21
N LYS A 166 -9.01 6.76 22.25
CA LYS A 166 -7.61 7.16 22.49
C LYS A 166 -6.59 6.01 22.39
N PHE A 167 -6.95 4.82 22.82
CA PHE A 167 -6.09 3.65 22.75
C PHE A 167 -5.72 3.29 21.29
N PHE A 168 -6.70 3.29 20.38
CA PHE A 168 -6.48 3.02 18.97
C PHE A 168 -5.76 4.17 18.25
N GLN A 169 -5.99 5.42 18.68
CA GLN A 169 -5.22 6.57 18.18
C GLN A 169 -3.72 6.39 18.43
N ILE A 170 -3.34 5.99 19.66
CA ILE A 170 -1.92 5.75 20.02
C ILE A 170 -1.34 4.65 19.13
N ILE A 171 -2.06 3.54 18.93
CA ILE A 171 -1.58 2.44 18.08
C ILE A 171 -1.40 2.91 16.64
N SER A 172 -2.34 3.69 16.11
CA SER A 172 -2.26 4.22 14.75
C SER A 172 -1.08 5.19 14.58
N HIS A 173 -0.80 6.04 15.56
CA HIS A 173 0.35 6.94 15.52
C HIS A 173 1.71 6.22 15.62
N ILE A 174 1.77 5.04 16.23
CA ILE A 174 3.00 4.21 16.23
C ILE A 174 3.15 3.45 14.90
N ASN A 175 2.06 3.27 14.15
CA ASN A 175 2.04 2.50 12.91
C ASN A 175 2.68 3.29 11.75
N PRO A 176 3.80 2.86 11.16
CA PRO A 176 4.40 3.56 10.04
C PRO A 176 3.52 3.60 8.79
N PHE A 177 2.63 2.61 8.62
CA PHE A 177 1.68 2.56 7.49
C PHE A 177 0.72 3.75 7.51
N PHE A 178 0.37 4.26 8.70
CA PHE A 178 -0.46 5.44 8.85
C PHE A 178 0.16 6.65 8.14
N TYR A 179 1.40 6.99 8.45
CA TYR A 179 2.08 8.14 7.85
C TYR A 179 2.28 8.00 6.35
N MET A 180 2.50 6.77 5.87
CA MET A 180 2.63 6.49 4.43
C MET A 180 1.31 6.76 3.69
N ILE A 181 0.20 6.33 4.26
CA ILE A 181 -1.13 6.48 3.66
C ILE A 181 -1.63 7.91 3.81
N ASP A 182 -1.45 8.50 4.98
CA ASP A 182 -1.87 9.88 5.24
C ASP A 182 -1.11 10.89 4.37
N GLY A 183 0.22 10.74 4.25
CA GLY A 183 1.02 11.58 3.37
C GLY A 183 0.68 11.43 1.88
N PHE A 184 0.34 10.20 1.44
CA PHE A 184 -0.14 9.97 0.07
C PHE A 184 -1.52 10.63 -0.14
N ARG A 185 -2.44 10.50 0.84
CA ARG A 185 -3.76 11.13 0.84
C ARG A 185 -3.67 12.64 0.85
N TYR A 186 -2.77 13.22 1.65
CA TYR A 186 -2.50 14.65 1.67
C TYR A 186 -2.20 15.21 0.27
N GLY A 187 -1.48 14.45 -0.55
CA GLY A 187 -1.21 14.83 -1.93
C GLY A 187 -2.48 15.02 -2.78
N PHE A 188 -3.56 14.32 -2.46
CA PHE A 188 -4.87 14.47 -3.12
C PHE A 188 -5.72 15.54 -2.44
N LEU A 189 -5.97 15.43 -1.15
CA LEU A 189 -6.95 16.25 -0.43
C LEU A 189 -6.38 17.58 0.09
N GLY A 190 -5.07 17.66 0.30
CA GLY A 190 -4.44 18.84 0.91
C GLY A 190 -4.62 18.95 2.42
N GLU A 191 -5.25 17.95 3.04
CA GLU A 191 -5.46 17.86 4.48
C GLU A 191 -4.87 16.57 5.03
N SER A 192 -4.29 16.63 6.25
CA SER A 192 -3.65 15.52 6.95
C SER A 192 -4.47 15.15 8.17
N ASP A 193 -4.58 13.85 8.43
CA ASP A 193 -5.24 13.30 9.61
C ASP A 193 -4.23 13.15 10.79
N GLY A 194 -2.95 13.37 10.52
CA GLY A 194 -1.84 13.19 11.46
C GLY A 194 -1.24 14.48 12.02
N SER A 195 -1.84 15.65 11.75
CA SER A 195 -1.32 16.96 12.20
C SER A 195 -2.05 17.49 13.44
#